data_4272757349e9ee3e5228ba54b8d17879
#
_entry.id   4272757349e9ee3e5228ba54b8d17879
#
_cell.length_a   1.000
_cell.length_b   1.000
_cell.length_c   1.000
_cell.angle_alpha   90.00
_cell.angle_beta   90.00
_cell.angle_gamma   90.00
#
_symmetry.space_group_name_H-M   'P 1'
#
loop_
_entity.id
_entity.type
_entity.pdbx_description
1 polymer ?
#
loop_
_entity_poly.entity_id
_entity_poly.type
_entity_poly.pdbx_seq_one_letter_code
_entity_poly.pdbx_strand_id
1 'polypeptide(L)'
;TDFPSNFHEDRASMRGLTPPPPDQLRRDAPHNLEQLQLNLVFLEETLGTGREFILGNDVSIADFAIYARIWWAQLNAGDQDELSALPQVQAWMRRISALGHGERTESTPSEALDIAKAALPFTPDSDDKSLTADIGDYISLGVDGVGSDPVQGRIVAVTDNAVVLHRVDEQVGAI
;
A
#
# COMPACT_ATOMS: atom_id res chain seq x y z
N THR A 1 -9.18 -17.59 4.54
CA THR A 1 -9.36 -16.49 5.52
C THR A 1 -10.74 -15.90 5.33
N ASP A 2 -11.59 -15.93 6.37
CA ASP A 2 -12.90 -15.29 6.32
C ASP A 2 -12.72 -13.78 6.46
N PHE A 3 -12.93 -13.06 5.38
CA PHE A 3 -12.96 -11.60 5.41
C PHE A 3 -14.23 -11.09 6.11
N PRO A 4 -14.18 -9.91 6.75
CA PRO A 4 -15.38 -9.25 7.24
C PRO A 4 -16.43 -9.09 6.14
N SER A 5 -17.71 -9.15 6.49
CA SER A 5 -18.82 -9.08 5.50
C SER A 5 -18.80 -7.81 4.64
N ASN A 6 -18.27 -6.70 5.16
CA ASN A 6 -18.14 -5.41 4.49
C ASN A 6 -16.79 -5.22 3.76
N PHE A 7 -15.93 -6.26 3.69
CA PHE A 7 -14.58 -6.12 3.13
C PHE A 7 -14.56 -5.56 1.71
N HIS A 8 -15.43 -6.06 0.83
CA HIS A 8 -15.47 -5.61 -0.56
C HIS A 8 -16.03 -4.19 -0.70
N GLU A 9 -16.99 -3.81 0.15
CA GLU A 9 -17.54 -2.45 0.19
C GLU A 9 -16.50 -1.45 0.67
N ASP A 10 -15.82 -1.76 1.75
CA ASP A 10 -14.74 -0.95 2.30
C ASP A 10 -13.61 -0.74 1.28
N ARG A 11 -13.14 -1.81 0.64
CA ARG A 11 -12.10 -1.75 -0.39
C ARG A 11 -12.50 -0.98 -1.64
N ALA A 12 -13.74 -1.06 -2.05
CA ALA A 12 -14.26 -0.30 -3.17
C ALA A 12 -14.40 1.17 -2.81
N SER A 13 -14.95 1.48 -1.64
CA SER A 13 -15.09 2.85 -1.11
C SER A 13 -13.73 3.57 -1.03
N MET A 14 -12.69 2.92 -0.51
CA MET A 14 -11.32 3.47 -0.46
C MET A 14 -10.76 3.86 -1.84
N ARG A 15 -11.33 3.36 -2.93
CA ARG A 15 -10.94 3.65 -4.31
C ARG A 15 -11.93 4.53 -5.05
N GLY A 16 -12.98 5.02 -4.37
CA GLY A 16 -14.08 5.75 -5.01
C GLY A 16 -14.90 4.89 -5.99
N LEU A 17 -14.91 3.56 -5.81
CA LEU A 17 -15.57 2.61 -6.71
C LEU A 17 -16.79 1.98 -6.03
N THR A 18 -17.72 1.50 -6.86
CA THR A 18 -18.80 0.64 -6.39
C THR A 18 -18.29 -0.81 -6.30
N PRO A 19 -18.57 -1.54 -5.21
CA PRO A 19 -18.13 -2.93 -5.09
C PRO A 19 -18.81 -3.80 -6.17
N PRO A 20 -18.08 -4.74 -6.79
CA PRO A 20 -18.69 -5.67 -7.72
C PRO A 20 -19.66 -6.60 -6.99
N PRO A 21 -20.78 -6.98 -7.60
CA PRO A 21 -21.69 -7.96 -7.03
C PRO A 21 -20.97 -9.28 -6.74
N PRO A 22 -21.33 -10.01 -5.66
CA PRO A 22 -20.69 -11.29 -5.33
C PRO A 22 -20.72 -12.33 -6.47
N ASP A 23 -21.78 -12.32 -7.28
CA ASP A 23 -21.91 -13.22 -8.45
C ASP A 23 -20.92 -12.87 -9.56
N GLN A 24 -20.59 -11.60 -9.72
CA GLN A 24 -19.55 -11.18 -10.66
C GLN A 24 -18.18 -11.66 -10.19
N LEU A 25 -17.85 -11.49 -8.91
CA LEU A 25 -16.59 -11.99 -8.33
C LEU A 25 -16.42 -13.50 -8.57
N ARG A 26 -17.50 -14.28 -8.36
CA ARG A 26 -17.48 -15.73 -8.63
C ARG A 26 -17.28 -16.08 -10.11
N ARG A 27 -17.91 -15.33 -11.01
CA ARG A 27 -17.74 -15.54 -12.46
C ARG A 27 -16.32 -15.20 -12.92
N ASP A 28 -15.72 -14.15 -12.36
CA ASP A 28 -14.40 -13.65 -12.78
C ASP A 28 -13.25 -14.45 -12.14
N ALA A 29 -13.51 -15.18 -11.05
CA ALA A 29 -12.49 -15.91 -10.31
C ALA A 29 -11.67 -16.89 -11.17
N PRO A 30 -12.25 -17.73 -12.05
CA PRO A 30 -11.47 -18.63 -12.90
C PRO A 30 -10.53 -17.89 -13.85
N HIS A 31 -11.01 -16.81 -14.46
CA HIS A 31 -10.20 -15.96 -15.34
C HIS A 31 -9.05 -15.28 -14.57
N ASN A 32 -9.34 -14.75 -13.39
CA ASN A 32 -8.33 -14.11 -12.56
C ASN A 32 -7.26 -15.11 -12.10
N LEU A 33 -7.64 -16.34 -11.79
CA LEU A 33 -6.71 -17.42 -11.46
C LEU A 33 -5.80 -17.76 -12.65
N GLU A 34 -6.37 -17.92 -13.85
CA GLU A 34 -5.59 -18.15 -15.07
C GLU A 34 -4.59 -17.03 -15.32
N GLN A 35 -4.99 -15.76 -15.16
CA GLN A 35 -4.08 -14.62 -15.29
C GLN A 35 -2.96 -14.65 -14.24
N LEU A 36 -3.26 -15.02 -13.00
CA LEU A 36 -2.25 -15.19 -11.96
C LEU A 36 -1.24 -16.28 -12.37
N GLN A 37 -1.71 -17.44 -12.81
CA GLN A 37 -0.86 -18.56 -13.22
C GLN A 37 0.06 -18.17 -14.38
N LEU A 38 -0.45 -17.47 -15.40
CA LEU A 38 0.35 -16.99 -16.53
C LEU A 38 1.44 -16.01 -16.08
N ASN A 39 1.12 -15.09 -15.17
CA ASN A 39 2.10 -14.15 -14.61
C ASN A 39 3.17 -14.87 -13.75
N LEU A 40 2.79 -15.90 -13.01
CA LEU A 40 3.72 -16.70 -12.23
C LEU A 40 4.68 -17.49 -13.13
N VAL A 41 4.20 -18.08 -14.23
CA VAL A 41 5.05 -18.76 -15.24
C VAL A 41 6.01 -17.76 -15.86
N PHE A 42 5.57 -16.59 -16.25
CA PHE A 42 6.44 -15.53 -16.77
C PHE A 42 7.55 -15.13 -15.77
N LEU A 43 7.19 -15.02 -14.48
CA LEU A 43 8.16 -14.74 -13.42
C LEU A 43 9.16 -15.88 -13.24
N GLU A 44 8.70 -17.14 -13.27
CA GLU A 44 9.55 -18.33 -13.21
C GLU A 44 10.60 -18.34 -14.34
N GLU A 45 10.16 -18.10 -15.57
CA GLU A 45 11.04 -18.01 -16.74
C GLU A 45 12.04 -16.85 -16.60
N THR A 46 11.58 -15.68 -16.14
CA THR A 46 12.42 -14.50 -15.93
C THR A 46 13.55 -14.79 -14.93
N LEU A 47 13.21 -15.39 -13.78
CA LEU A 47 14.18 -15.76 -12.75
C LEU A 47 15.06 -16.93 -13.21
N GLY A 48 14.57 -17.83 -14.04
CA GLY A 48 15.28 -18.96 -14.63
C GLY A 48 16.46 -18.58 -15.57
N THR A 49 16.56 -17.31 -15.93
CA THR A 49 17.70 -16.80 -16.73
C THR A 49 19.00 -16.61 -15.94
N GLY A 50 19.03 -17.03 -14.67
CA GLY A 50 20.19 -16.91 -13.78
C GLY A 50 20.24 -15.62 -12.97
N ARG A 51 19.14 -14.85 -12.93
CA ARG A 51 18.99 -13.66 -12.10
C ARG A 51 18.67 -14.03 -10.66
N GLU A 52 19.21 -13.29 -9.72
CA GLU A 52 18.82 -13.43 -8.32
C GLU A 52 17.52 -12.72 -8.00
N PHE A 53 17.26 -11.59 -8.68
CA PHE A 53 16.10 -10.72 -8.51
C PHE A 53 15.49 -10.34 -9.87
N ILE A 54 14.31 -9.75 -9.88
CA ILE A 54 13.51 -9.49 -11.09
C ILE A 54 14.27 -8.64 -12.13
N LEU A 55 14.98 -7.61 -11.67
CA LEU A 55 15.71 -6.70 -12.55
C LEU A 55 17.21 -7.01 -12.68
N GLY A 56 17.72 -8.09 -12.05
CA GLY A 56 19.13 -8.45 -12.12
C GLY A 56 19.61 -9.16 -10.85
N ASN A 57 20.80 -8.76 -10.35
CA ASN A 57 21.41 -9.37 -9.17
C ASN A 57 21.24 -8.53 -7.89
N ASP A 58 20.67 -7.33 -8.02
CA ASP A 58 20.39 -6.46 -6.89
C ASP A 58 18.88 -6.39 -6.64
N VAL A 59 18.49 -6.42 -5.35
CA VAL A 59 17.08 -6.27 -4.95
C VAL A 59 16.56 -4.88 -5.31
N SER A 60 15.34 -4.81 -5.78
CA SER A 60 14.68 -3.58 -6.22
C SER A 60 13.27 -3.44 -5.67
N ILE A 61 12.65 -2.28 -5.85
CA ILE A 61 11.24 -2.06 -5.49
C ILE A 61 10.30 -3.01 -6.22
N ALA A 62 10.66 -3.47 -7.43
CA ALA A 62 9.88 -4.43 -8.19
C ALA A 62 9.75 -5.77 -7.46
N ASP A 63 10.83 -6.20 -6.80
CA ASP A 63 10.85 -7.43 -6.02
C ASP A 63 9.88 -7.35 -4.84
N PHE A 64 9.92 -6.28 -4.07
CA PHE A 64 9.01 -6.10 -2.94
C PHE A 64 7.55 -5.97 -3.37
N ALA A 65 7.28 -5.24 -4.46
CA ALA A 65 5.92 -5.04 -4.96
C ALA A 65 5.28 -6.35 -5.44
N ILE A 66 6.03 -7.19 -6.17
CA ILE A 66 5.53 -8.48 -6.66
C ILE A 66 5.49 -9.50 -5.53
N TYR A 67 6.52 -9.56 -4.67
CA TYR A 67 6.53 -10.41 -3.49
C TYR A 67 5.29 -10.23 -2.62
N ALA A 68 4.96 -9.00 -2.28
CA ALA A 68 3.80 -8.69 -1.45
C ALA A 68 2.48 -9.22 -2.06
N ARG A 69 2.33 -9.19 -3.38
CA ARG A 69 1.15 -9.71 -4.08
C ARG A 69 1.06 -11.22 -4.04
N ILE A 70 2.18 -11.91 -4.29
CA ILE A 70 2.23 -13.38 -4.26
C ILE A 70 2.06 -13.87 -2.82
N TRP A 71 2.75 -13.27 -1.87
CA TRP A 71 2.61 -13.59 -0.45
C TRP A 71 1.16 -13.43 0.02
N TRP A 72 0.49 -12.35 -0.36
CA TRP A 72 -0.91 -12.12 -0.04
C TRP A 72 -1.83 -13.16 -0.69
N ALA A 73 -1.58 -13.52 -1.96
CA ALA A 73 -2.33 -14.55 -2.65
C ALA A 73 -2.19 -15.91 -1.94
N GLN A 74 -0.97 -16.33 -1.59
CA GLN A 74 -0.73 -17.57 -0.85
C GLN A 74 -1.41 -17.58 0.53
N LEU A 75 -1.35 -16.47 1.28
CA LEU A 75 -1.99 -16.37 2.59
C LEU A 75 -3.51 -16.62 2.52
N ASN A 76 -4.14 -16.32 1.39
CA ASN A 76 -5.59 -16.41 1.19
C ASN A 76 -6.02 -17.56 0.29
N ALA A 77 -5.08 -18.30 -0.33
CA ALA A 77 -5.39 -19.40 -1.27
C ALA A 77 -5.90 -20.69 -0.59
N GLY A 78 -5.85 -20.80 0.72
CA GLY A 78 -6.17 -22.04 1.42
C GLY A 78 -5.17 -23.15 1.08
N ASP A 79 -5.68 -24.32 0.70
CA ASP A 79 -4.84 -25.50 0.37
C ASP A 79 -4.28 -25.48 -1.07
N GLN A 80 -4.52 -24.44 -1.83
CA GLN A 80 -4.01 -24.33 -3.21
C GLN A 80 -2.54 -23.87 -3.19
N ASP A 81 -1.65 -24.73 -3.68
CA ASP A 81 -0.22 -24.44 -3.79
C ASP A 81 0.17 -24.12 -5.25
N GLU A 82 -0.13 -22.90 -5.66
CA GLU A 82 0.17 -22.40 -7.01
C GLU A 82 1.69 -22.31 -7.28
N LEU A 83 2.52 -22.39 -6.25
CA LEU A 83 3.97 -22.26 -6.38
C LEU A 83 4.71 -23.59 -6.39
N SER A 84 4.05 -24.73 -6.16
CA SER A 84 4.74 -26.03 -6.03
C SER A 84 5.56 -26.41 -7.26
N ALA A 85 5.11 -26.02 -8.45
CA ALA A 85 5.77 -26.28 -9.72
C ALA A 85 6.76 -25.17 -10.16
N LEU A 86 7.00 -24.14 -9.32
CA LEU A 86 7.75 -22.92 -9.68
C LEU A 86 8.98 -22.73 -8.77
N PRO A 87 10.04 -23.54 -8.94
CA PRO A 87 11.19 -23.55 -8.02
C PRO A 87 11.99 -22.24 -8.00
N GLN A 88 12.06 -21.50 -9.12
CA GLN A 88 12.76 -20.21 -9.15
C GLN A 88 12.00 -19.14 -8.37
N VAL A 89 10.68 -19.09 -8.55
CA VAL A 89 9.80 -18.20 -7.78
C VAL A 89 9.90 -18.51 -6.29
N GLN A 90 9.84 -19.80 -5.90
CA GLN A 90 10.02 -20.19 -4.49
C GLN A 90 11.39 -19.77 -3.93
N ALA A 91 12.47 -19.98 -4.71
CA ALA A 91 13.82 -19.59 -4.29
C ALA A 91 13.93 -18.06 -4.14
N TRP A 92 13.37 -17.31 -5.07
CA TRP A 92 13.30 -15.86 -5.02
C TRP A 92 12.46 -15.37 -3.81
N MET A 93 11.28 -15.96 -3.57
CA MET A 93 10.46 -15.65 -2.39
C MET A 93 11.24 -15.85 -1.08
N ARG A 94 12.03 -16.93 -0.98
CA ARG A 94 12.89 -17.16 0.19
C ARG A 94 13.98 -16.10 0.34
N ARG A 95 14.61 -15.65 -0.77
CA ARG A 95 15.62 -14.57 -0.74
C ARG A 95 15.02 -13.26 -0.22
N ILE A 96 13.86 -12.85 -0.74
CA ILE A 96 13.18 -11.62 -0.26
C ILE A 96 12.80 -11.76 1.22
N SER A 97 12.21 -12.89 1.62
CA SER A 97 11.85 -13.14 3.01
C SER A 97 13.06 -13.09 3.95
N ALA A 98 14.22 -13.56 3.50
CA ALA A 98 15.45 -13.54 4.29
C ALA A 98 16.03 -12.15 4.56
N LEU A 99 15.62 -11.12 3.81
CA LEU A 99 15.98 -9.73 4.11
C LEU A 99 15.41 -9.25 5.45
N GLY A 100 14.32 -9.88 5.91
CA GLY A 100 13.69 -9.57 7.20
C GLY A 100 13.01 -8.20 7.20
N HIS A 101 12.86 -7.66 8.40
CA HIS A 101 12.13 -6.40 8.65
C HIS A 101 13.02 -5.30 9.27
N GLY A 102 14.34 -5.46 9.19
CA GLY A 102 15.28 -4.57 9.86
C GLY A 102 15.30 -4.72 11.38
N GLU A 103 15.79 -3.70 12.06
CA GLU A 103 15.78 -3.66 13.52
C GLU A 103 14.40 -3.24 14.03
N ARG A 104 13.79 -4.08 14.86
CA ARG A 104 12.45 -3.84 15.41
C ARG A 104 12.56 -3.50 16.88
N THR A 105 11.81 -2.46 17.29
CA THR A 105 11.52 -2.17 18.69
C THR A 105 10.04 -2.41 18.91
N GLU A 106 9.70 -3.28 19.85
CA GLU A 106 8.31 -3.55 20.21
C GLU A 106 7.73 -2.33 20.94
N SER A 107 6.49 -1.97 20.60
CA SER A 107 5.72 -0.90 21.22
C SER A 107 4.25 -1.31 21.29
N THR A 108 3.55 -0.83 22.30
CA THR A 108 2.11 -1.00 22.42
C THR A 108 1.37 0.06 21.57
N PRO A 109 0.11 -0.20 21.17
CA PRO A 109 -0.70 0.82 20.49
C PRO A 109 -0.84 2.12 21.29
N SER A 110 -0.93 2.03 22.62
CA SER A 110 -1.02 3.21 23.50
C SER A 110 0.27 4.03 23.46
N GLU A 111 1.44 3.39 23.57
CA GLU A 111 2.74 4.07 23.47
C GLU A 111 2.91 4.76 22.10
N ALA A 112 2.49 4.12 21.02
CA ALA A 112 2.54 4.71 19.68
C ALA A 112 1.68 5.99 19.58
N LEU A 113 0.48 5.98 20.18
CA LEU A 113 -0.40 7.16 20.24
C LEU A 113 0.21 8.27 21.12
N ASP A 114 0.83 7.91 22.25
CA ASP A 114 1.49 8.88 23.14
C ASP A 114 2.70 9.53 22.45
N ILE A 115 3.49 8.75 21.72
CA ILE A 115 4.60 9.26 20.89
C ILE A 115 4.06 10.23 19.81
N ALA A 116 2.99 9.85 19.11
CA ALA A 116 2.38 10.70 18.10
C ALA A 116 1.88 12.03 18.69
N LYS A 117 1.20 11.99 19.84
CA LYS A 117 0.73 13.19 20.55
C LYS A 117 1.85 14.14 20.98
N ALA A 118 2.98 13.57 21.38
CA ALA A 118 4.15 14.35 21.84
C ALA A 118 4.99 14.90 20.68
N ALA A 119 4.83 14.35 19.47
CA ALA A 119 5.57 14.78 18.30
C ALA A 119 5.13 16.17 17.82
N LEU A 120 6.10 16.96 17.35
CA LEU A 120 5.83 18.20 16.64
C LEU A 120 5.92 17.94 15.14
N PRO A 121 4.85 18.20 14.37
CA PRO A 121 4.89 18.05 12.92
C PRO A 121 5.97 18.92 12.30
N PHE A 122 6.68 18.37 11.34
CA PHE A 122 7.60 19.13 10.52
C PHE A 122 6.81 20.03 9.55
N THR A 123 7.11 21.31 9.53
CA THR A 123 6.57 22.26 8.56
C THR A 123 7.71 22.68 7.62
N PRO A 124 7.66 22.37 6.32
CA PRO A 124 8.66 22.82 5.37
C PRO A 124 8.57 24.33 5.15
N ASP A 125 9.65 24.92 4.63
CA ASP A 125 9.60 26.28 4.14
C ASP A 125 8.63 26.38 2.96
N SER A 126 7.87 27.49 2.89
CA SER A 126 6.97 27.73 1.78
C SER A 126 7.71 28.33 0.59
N ASP A 127 7.37 27.85 -0.60
CA ASP A 127 7.78 28.50 -1.85
C ASP A 127 6.83 29.67 -2.17
N ASP A 128 7.31 30.63 -2.98
CA ASP A 128 6.52 31.78 -3.47
C ASP A 128 5.45 31.35 -4.51
N LYS A 129 4.65 30.32 -4.20
CA LYS A 129 3.58 29.88 -5.10
C LYS A 129 2.23 30.38 -4.63
N SER A 130 1.52 30.95 -5.59
CA SER A 130 0.15 31.42 -5.41
C SER A 130 -0.82 30.25 -5.58
N LEU A 131 -1.57 29.94 -4.52
CA LEU A 131 -2.82 29.20 -4.58
C LEU A 131 -4.00 30.18 -4.67
N THR A 132 -5.20 29.63 -4.90
CA THR A 132 -6.46 30.40 -4.72
C THR A 132 -6.79 30.70 -3.27
N ALA A 133 -5.98 30.18 -2.33
CA ALA A 133 -6.10 30.36 -0.88
C ALA A 133 -4.73 30.73 -0.29
N ASP A 134 -4.73 31.51 0.80
CA ASP A 134 -3.54 32.02 1.45
C ASP A 134 -3.06 31.12 2.61
N ILE A 135 -1.78 31.24 2.99
CA ILE A 135 -1.27 30.63 4.21
C ILE A 135 -2.06 31.15 5.41
N GLY A 136 -2.56 30.27 6.24
CA GLY A 136 -3.42 30.57 7.38
C GLY A 136 -4.91 30.32 7.10
N ASP A 137 -5.34 30.15 5.86
CA ASP A 137 -6.73 29.80 5.55
C ASP A 137 -7.05 28.36 5.96
N TYR A 138 -8.32 28.17 6.38
CA TYR A 138 -8.85 26.83 6.65
C TYR A 138 -9.57 26.29 5.41
N ILE A 139 -9.06 25.21 4.86
CA ILE A 139 -9.55 24.64 3.61
C ILE A 139 -9.89 23.16 3.74
N SER A 140 -10.57 22.63 2.72
CA SER A 140 -10.79 21.22 2.48
C SER A 140 -10.06 20.83 1.20
N LEU A 141 -9.14 19.87 1.30
CA LEU A 141 -8.32 19.41 0.20
C LEU A 141 -8.71 17.96 -0.16
N GLY A 142 -9.15 17.74 -1.39
CA GLY A 142 -9.43 16.43 -1.94
C GLY A 142 -8.35 16.00 -2.93
N VAL A 143 -8.16 14.70 -3.10
CA VAL A 143 -7.27 14.12 -4.11
C VAL A 143 -8.10 13.71 -5.32
N ASP A 144 -7.67 14.12 -6.51
CA ASP A 144 -8.28 13.66 -7.77
C ASP A 144 -8.00 12.17 -8.00
N GLY A 145 -9.03 11.40 -8.24
CA GLY A 145 -8.99 10.08 -8.84
C GLY A 145 -9.05 8.87 -7.91
N VAL A 146 -8.40 8.82 -6.76
CA VAL A 146 -8.53 7.69 -5.82
C VAL A 146 -9.22 8.19 -4.57
N GLY A 147 -10.46 7.71 -4.37
CA GLY A 147 -11.34 8.16 -3.33
C GLY A 147 -10.72 8.06 -1.94
N SER A 148 -10.48 9.19 -1.37
CA SER A 148 -10.34 9.40 0.06
C SER A 148 -11.22 10.58 0.43
N ASP A 149 -11.72 10.58 1.66
CA ASP A 149 -12.43 11.73 2.17
C ASP A 149 -11.52 12.96 2.14
N PRO A 150 -12.04 14.15 1.81
CA PRO A 150 -11.26 15.37 1.82
C PRO A 150 -10.65 15.62 3.20
N VAL A 151 -9.39 16.04 3.21
CA VAL A 151 -8.69 16.43 4.43
C VAL A 151 -8.92 17.91 4.69
N GLN A 152 -9.36 18.25 5.90
CA GLN A 152 -9.58 19.64 6.30
C GLN A 152 -8.48 20.10 7.26
N GLY A 153 -8.01 21.33 7.06
CA GLY A 153 -6.97 21.91 7.92
C GLY A 153 -6.63 23.34 7.53
N ARG A 154 -5.72 23.91 8.30
CA ARG A 154 -5.17 25.25 8.06
C ARG A 154 -3.91 25.14 7.21
N ILE A 155 -3.81 25.91 6.13
CA ILE A 155 -2.59 25.95 5.30
C ILE A 155 -1.45 26.51 6.16
N VAL A 156 -0.37 25.75 6.26
CA VAL A 156 0.86 26.17 6.97
C VAL A 156 2.08 26.30 6.06
N ALA A 157 2.07 25.58 4.93
CA ALA A 157 3.09 25.74 3.90
C ALA A 157 2.55 25.33 2.52
N VAL A 158 3.15 25.90 1.49
CA VAL A 158 2.94 25.55 0.10
C VAL A 158 4.31 25.36 -0.54
N THR A 159 4.52 24.21 -1.18
CA THR A 159 5.77 23.89 -1.88
C THR A 159 5.48 23.62 -3.36
N ASP A 160 6.51 23.36 -4.16
CA ASP A 160 6.38 23.05 -5.59
C ASP A 160 5.42 21.92 -5.90
N ASN A 161 5.26 20.96 -4.99
CA ASN A 161 4.51 19.73 -5.21
C ASN A 161 3.54 19.37 -4.07
N ALA A 162 3.39 20.22 -3.06
CA ALA A 162 2.53 19.91 -1.92
C ALA A 162 1.91 21.16 -1.29
N VAL A 163 0.72 20.97 -0.73
CA VAL A 163 0.07 21.88 0.22
C VAL A 163 0.07 21.22 1.57
N VAL A 164 0.65 21.85 2.58
CA VAL A 164 0.76 21.33 3.93
C VAL A 164 -0.34 21.93 4.79
N LEU A 165 -1.17 21.06 5.36
CA LEU A 165 -2.27 21.44 6.25
C LEU A 165 -1.93 21.07 7.68
N HIS A 166 -2.07 22.01 8.61
CA HIS A 166 -2.10 21.73 10.04
C HIS A 166 -3.51 21.41 10.49
N ARG A 167 -3.65 20.29 11.19
CA ARG A 167 -4.88 19.87 11.86
C ARG A 167 -4.56 19.28 13.23
N VAL A 168 -5.56 19.18 14.08
CA VAL A 168 -5.42 18.56 15.40
C VAL A 168 -6.43 17.41 15.50
N ASP A 169 -5.94 16.28 15.92
CA ASP A 169 -6.73 15.08 16.19
C ASP A 169 -6.64 14.71 17.67
N GLU A 170 -7.73 14.24 18.25
CA GLU A 170 -7.79 13.93 19.70
C GLU A 170 -6.88 12.75 20.09
N GLN A 171 -6.65 11.80 19.17
CA GLN A 171 -5.86 10.59 19.43
C GLN A 171 -4.37 10.78 19.16
N VAL A 172 -4.02 11.50 18.09
CA VAL A 172 -2.62 11.61 17.63
C VAL A 172 -2.04 13.03 17.74
N GLY A 173 -2.82 13.99 18.21
CA GLY A 173 -2.35 15.37 18.44
C GLY A 173 -2.29 16.20 17.16
N ALA A 174 -1.27 17.04 17.04
CA ALA A 174 -1.04 17.89 15.88
C ALA A 174 -0.49 17.05 14.71
N ILE A 175 -1.06 17.24 13.54
CA ILE A 175 -0.69 16.54 12.30
C ILE A 175 -0.45 17.57 11.20
#